data_493c6716a0a85e8347f1f3526cc343e8
#
_entry.id   493c6716a0a85e8347f1f3526cc343e8
#
_cell.length_a   1.000
_cell.length_b   1.000
_cell.length_c   1.000
_cell.angle_alpha   90.00
_cell.angle_beta   90.00
_cell.angle_gamma   90.00
#
_symmetry.space_group_name_H-M   'P 1'
#
loop_
_entity.id
_entity.type
_entity.pdbx_description
1 polymer ?
#
loop_
_entity_poly.entity_id
_entity_poly.type
_entity_poly.pdbx_seq_one_letter_code
_entity_poly.pdbx_strand_id
1 'polypeptide(L)'
;KTGSRHAEMVKYVTNAFLATKVSFANEMYQICQALDIDYDKVIEYAQHDDRLGTSHWAVPGPDGDFGYGGHCFPKDVKALISLANKYSLDPKILTAVDSKNNDVRNDRDWEKMKGRAIT
;
A
#
# COMPACT_ATOMS: atom_id res chain seq x y z
N LYS A 1 -7.78 1.72 -27.29
CA LYS A 1 -9.11 1.22 -27.02
C LYS A 1 -9.56 1.56 -25.64
N THR A 2 -10.78 2.02 -25.54
CA THR A 2 -11.35 2.47 -24.28
C THR A 2 -11.35 1.38 -23.22
N GLY A 3 -11.79 0.17 -23.57
CA GLY A 3 -11.85 -0.94 -22.63
C GLY A 3 -10.51 -1.32 -22.06
N SER A 4 -9.44 -1.30 -22.87
CA SER A 4 -8.08 -1.60 -22.44
C SER A 4 -7.57 -0.60 -21.41
N ARG A 5 -7.80 0.67 -21.64
CA ARG A 5 -7.36 1.72 -20.72
C ARG A 5 -8.13 1.66 -19.41
N HIS A 6 -9.43 1.39 -19.47
CA HIS A 6 -10.25 1.23 -18.27
C HIS A 6 -9.81 0.01 -17.46
N ALA A 7 -9.56 -1.12 -18.13
CA ALA A 7 -9.11 -2.34 -17.44
C ALA A 7 -7.78 -2.12 -16.74
N GLU A 8 -6.86 -1.43 -17.38
CA GLU A 8 -5.57 -1.11 -16.80
C GLU A 8 -5.72 -0.20 -15.58
N MET A 9 -6.59 0.79 -15.67
CA MET A 9 -6.83 1.70 -14.54
C MET A 9 -7.51 0.98 -13.37
N VAL A 10 -8.42 0.03 -13.65
CA VAL A 10 -9.02 -0.79 -12.59
C VAL A 10 -7.92 -1.51 -11.79
N LYS A 11 -6.96 -2.09 -12.48
CA LYS A 11 -5.84 -2.77 -11.83
C LYS A 11 -5.03 -1.79 -10.96
N TYR A 12 -4.70 -0.63 -11.50
CA TYR A 12 -3.93 0.37 -10.75
C TYR A 12 -4.70 0.87 -9.52
N VAL A 13 -5.98 1.19 -9.68
CA VAL A 13 -6.80 1.65 -8.56
C VAL A 13 -6.87 0.60 -7.46
N THR A 14 -7.10 -0.65 -7.85
CA THR A 14 -7.20 -1.75 -6.89
C THR A 14 -5.89 -1.92 -6.11
N ASN A 15 -4.78 -2.03 -6.83
CA ASN A 15 -3.49 -2.27 -6.17
C ASN A 15 -3.04 -1.07 -5.34
N ALA A 16 -3.25 0.14 -5.84
CA ALA A 16 -2.90 1.36 -5.11
C ALA A 16 -3.76 1.53 -3.86
N PHE A 17 -5.04 1.17 -3.94
CA PHE A 17 -5.91 1.23 -2.76
C PHE A 17 -5.46 0.24 -1.69
N LEU A 18 -5.14 -0.99 -2.09
CA LEU A 18 -4.67 -1.99 -1.13
C LEU A 18 -3.33 -1.60 -0.52
N ALA A 19 -2.43 -1.04 -1.31
CA ALA A 19 -1.17 -0.49 -0.81
C ALA A 19 -1.43 0.64 0.19
N THR A 20 -2.42 1.49 -0.09
CA THR A 20 -2.81 2.57 0.81
C THR A 20 -3.31 2.01 2.14
N LYS A 21 -4.13 0.96 2.10
CA LYS A 21 -4.60 0.29 3.32
C LYS A 21 -3.42 -0.21 4.15
N VAL A 22 -2.44 -0.82 3.51
CA VAL A 22 -1.27 -1.35 4.23
C VAL A 22 -0.48 -0.22 4.89
N SER A 23 -0.20 0.85 4.17
CA SER A 23 0.51 2.00 4.75
C SER A 23 -0.28 2.63 5.90
N PHE A 24 -1.58 2.78 5.71
CA PHE A 24 -2.46 3.30 6.76
C PHE A 24 -2.47 2.39 7.99
N ALA A 25 -2.59 1.07 7.77
CA ALA A 25 -2.59 0.09 8.85
C ALA A 25 -1.29 0.15 9.65
N ASN A 26 -0.15 0.27 8.96
CA ASN A 26 1.15 0.40 9.63
C ASN A 26 1.24 1.66 10.46
N GLU A 27 0.69 2.76 9.98
CA GLU A 27 0.67 4.01 10.74
C GLU A 27 -0.21 3.88 11.97
N MET A 28 -1.38 3.26 11.85
CA MET A 28 -2.27 3.02 12.98
C MET A 28 -1.63 2.08 13.99
N TYR A 29 -0.89 1.07 13.49
CA TYR A 29 -0.14 0.18 14.35
C TYR A 29 0.88 0.96 15.21
N GLN A 30 1.63 1.87 14.59
CA GLN A 30 2.59 2.70 15.31
C GLN A 30 1.93 3.56 16.38
N ILE A 31 0.77 4.13 16.08
CA ILE A 31 0.02 4.93 17.03
C ILE A 31 -0.44 4.06 18.20
N CYS A 32 -0.96 2.88 17.91
CA CYS A 32 -1.39 1.95 18.96
C CYS A 32 -0.22 1.54 19.85
N GLN A 33 0.94 1.28 19.26
CA GLN A 33 2.14 0.96 20.03
C GLN A 33 2.54 2.10 20.97
N ALA A 34 2.50 3.33 20.46
CA ALA A 34 2.85 4.50 21.26
C ALA A 34 1.89 4.72 22.43
N LEU A 35 0.62 4.32 22.26
CA LEU A 35 -0.42 4.46 23.28
C LEU A 35 -0.58 3.20 24.14
N ASP A 36 0.22 2.17 23.90
CA ASP A 36 0.14 0.88 24.59
C ASP A 36 -1.25 0.24 24.42
N ILE A 37 -1.75 0.28 23.19
CA ILE A 37 -3.04 -0.30 22.80
C ILE A 37 -2.78 -1.50 21.89
N ASP A 38 -3.55 -2.58 22.06
CA ASP A 38 -3.45 -3.78 21.24
C ASP A 38 -4.08 -3.50 19.87
N TYR A 39 -3.22 -3.33 18.85
CA TYR A 39 -3.66 -3.04 17.49
C TYR A 39 -4.60 -4.12 16.94
N ASP A 40 -4.29 -5.39 17.20
CA ASP A 40 -5.10 -6.50 16.66
C ASP A 40 -6.53 -6.43 17.17
N LYS A 41 -6.71 -6.08 18.44
CA LYS A 41 -8.05 -5.93 19.01
C LYS A 41 -8.79 -4.73 18.43
N VAL A 42 -8.06 -3.61 18.21
CA VAL A 42 -8.67 -2.42 17.62
C VAL A 42 -9.21 -2.77 16.23
N ILE A 43 -8.41 -3.46 15.42
CA ILE A 43 -8.81 -3.82 14.06
C ILE A 43 -9.95 -4.83 14.07
N GLU A 44 -9.91 -5.79 14.99
CA GLU A 44 -11.00 -6.76 15.13
C GLU A 44 -12.35 -6.07 15.33
N TYR A 45 -12.40 -5.08 16.22
CA TYR A 45 -13.62 -4.34 16.47
C TYR A 45 -13.96 -3.40 15.31
N ALA A 46 -12.97 -2.73 14.74
CA ALA A 46 -13.20 -1.80 13.63
C ALA A 46 -13.77 -2.51 12.41
N GLN A 47 -13.37 -3.76 12.18
CA GLN A 47 -13.85 -4.55 11.04
C GLN A 47 -15.32 -4.96 11.15
N HIS A 48 -15.97 -4.72 12.27
CA HIS A 48 -17.42 -4.86 12.35
C HIS A 48 -18.13 -3.86 11.44
N ASP A 49 -17.46 -2.80 11.03
CA ASP A 49 -17.97 -1.90 9.99
C ASP A 49 -17.59 -2.48 8.63
N ASP A 50 -18.62 -2.93 7.89
CA ASP A 50 -18.42 -3.59 6.60
C ASP A 50 -17.69 -2.74 5.58
N ARG A 51 -17.69 -1.43 5.74
CA ARG A 51 -17.04 -0.51 4.81
C ARG A 51 -15.52 -0.62 4.82
N LEU A 52 -14.93 -1.16 5.90
CA LEU A 52 -13.47 -1.28 5.99
C LEU A 52 -12.92 -2.43 5.17
N GLY A 53 -13.71 -3.48 4.95
CA GLY A 53 -13.19 -4.72 4.39
C GLY A 53 -12.33 -5.46 5.40
N THR A 54 -11.97 -6.70 5.07
CA THR A 54 -11.23 -7.56 6.00
C THR A 54 -9.80 -7.84 5.58
N SER A 55 -9.37 -7.36 4.41
CA SER A 55 -8.03 -7.63 3.89
C SER A 55 -7.07 -6.48 4.16
N HIS A 56 -5.78 -6.83 4.22
CA HIS A 56 -4.66 -5.87 4.25
C HIS A 56 -4.57 -5.04 5.52
N TRP A 57 -5.15 -5.52 6.62
CA TRP A 57 -5.06 -4.85 7.93
C TRP A 57 -3.98 -5.44 8.83
N ALA A 58 -3.47 -6.65 8.52
CA ALA A 58 -2.50 -7.33 9.38
C ALA A 58 -1.16 -6.58 9.42
N VAL A 59 -0.65 -6.34 10.63
CA VAL A 59 0.65 -5.73 10.85
C VAL A 59 1.36 -6.55 11.94
N PRO A 60 2.49 -7.21 11.63
CA PRO A 60 3.14 -7.26 10.32
C PRO A 60 2.31 -8.01 9.29
N GLY A 61 2.69 -7.88 8.03
CA GLY A 61 1.99 -8.49 6.93
C GLY A 61 2.26 -9.99 6.78
N PRO A 62 1.71 -10.60 5.72
CA PRO A 62 1.82 -12.06 5.53
C PRO A 62 3.26 -12.55 5.40
N ASP A 63 4.18 -11.72 4.91
CA ASP A 63 5.58 -12.10 4.78
C ASP A 63 6.39 -11.83 6.06
N GLY A 64 5.73 -11.39 7.13
CA GLY A 64 6.35 -11.14 8.41
C GLY A 64 7.03 -9.78 8.54
N ASP A 65 7.03 -8.97 7.48
CA ASP A 65 7.61 -7.63 7.52
C ASP A 65 6.50 -6.57 7.59
N PHE A 66 6.89 -5.35 7.91
CA PHE A 66 6.00 -4.20 7.94
C PHE A 66 5.83 -3.64 6.53
N GLY A 67 4.71 -2.95 6.29
CA GLY A 67 4.45 -2.40 4.99
C GLY A 67 4.16 -3.47 3.95
N TYR A 68 4.34 -3.12 2.69
CA TYR A 68 4.13 -4.02 1.56
C TYR A 68 5.42 -4.20 0.78
N GLY A 69 5.59 -5.38 0.23
CA GLY A 69 6.72 -5.70 -0.63
C GLY A 69 6.24 -6.42 -1.88
N GLY A 70 7.12 -7.25 -2.44
CA GLY A 70 6.84 -7.98 -3.65
C GLY A 70 6.97 -7.10 -4.89
N HIS A 71 6.21 -7.45 -5.92
CA HIS A 71 6.35 -6.84 -7.23
C HIS A 71 5.24 -5.83 -7.54
N CYS A 72 3.97 -6.22 -7.30
CA CYS A 72 2.83 -5.45 -7.84
C CYS A 72 2.58 -4.13 -7.15
N PHE A 73 2.53 -4.12 -5.81
CA PHE A 73 2.18 -2.90 -5.08
C PHE A 73 3.23 -1.80 -5.25
N PRO A 74 4.53 -2.08 -5.02
CA PRO A 74 5.53 -1.02 -5.22
C PRO A 74 5.55 -0.52 -6.65
N LYS A 75 5.45 -1.42 -7.62
CA LYS A 75 5.47 -1.07 -9.04
C LYS A 75 4.28 -0.19 -9.41
N ASP A 76 3.08 -0.59 -9.03
CA ASP A 76 1.87 0.10 -9.43
C ASP A 76 1.72 1.46 -8.74
N VAL A 77 2.11 1.56 -7.46
CA VAL A 77 2.10 2.85 -6.76
C VAL A 77 3.06 3.82 -7.44
N LYS A 78 4.28 3.38 -7.73
CA LYS A 78 5.28 4.24 -8.39
C LYS A 78 4.85 4.62 -9.81
N ALA A 79 4.23 3.69 -10.53
CA ALA A 79 3.73 3.96 -11.88
C ALA A 79 2.66 5.05 -11.87
N LEU A 80 1.73 4.99 -10.91
CA LEU A 80 0.68 6.00 -10.80
C LEU A 80 1.25 7.36 -10.38
N ILE A 81 2.22 7.38 -9.47
CA ILE A 81 2.89 8.63 -9.09
C ILE A 81 3.55 9.27 -10.32
N SER A 82 4.27 8.48 -11.09
CA SER A 82 4.92 8.94 -12.31
C SER A 82 3.92 9.47 -13.32
N LEU A 83 2.82 8.74 -13.50
CA LEU A 83 1.76 9.13 -14.43
C LEU A 83 1.12 10.46 -14.00
N ALA A 84 0.83 10.62 -12.72
CA ALA A 84 0.28 11.86 -12.21
C ALA A 84 1.22 13.04 -12.46
N ASN A 85 2.50 12.84 -12.19
CA ASN A 85 3.51 13.88 -12.42
C ASN A 85 3.60 14.27 -13.91
N LYS A 86 3.45 13.30 -14.79
CA LYS A 86 3.46 13.55 -16.23
C LYS A 86 2.34 14.50 -16.66
N TYR A 87 1.22 14.45 -15.97
CA TYR A 87 0.07 15.30 -16.26
C TYR A 87 0.00 16.53 -15.33
N SER A 88 1.11 16.85 -14.66
CA SER A 88 1.23 18.01 -13.77
C SER A 88 0.27 17.96 -12.58
N LEU A 89 -0.07 16.75 -12.14
CA LEU A 89 -0.87 16.54 -10.94
C LEU A 89 0.05 16.29 -9.75
N ASP A 90 -0.43 16.59 -8.56
CA ASP A 90 0.31 16.35 -7.33
C ASP A 90 -0.30 15.14 -6.60
N PRO A 91 0.32 13.94 -6.71
CA PRO A 91 -0.24 12.73 -6.11
C PRO A 91 0.11 12.62 -4.62
N LYS A 92 -0.43 13.54 -3.81
CA LYS A 92 -0.09 13.64 -2.39
C LYS A 92 -0.33 12.34 -1.62
N ILE A 93 -1.48 11.70 -1.85
CA ILE A 93 -1.82 10.48 -1.12
C ILE A 93 -0.87 9.35 -1.50
N LEU A 94 -0.67 9.11 -2.79
CA LEU A 94 0.20 8.04 -3.25
C LEU A 94 1.65 8.27 -2.84
N THR A 95 2.10 9.51 -2.87
CA THR A 95 3.46 9.87 -2.43
C THR A 95 3.62 9.56 -0.94
N ALA A 96 2.61 9.87 -0.12
CA ALA A 96 2.65 9.56 1.30
C ALA A 96 2.63 8.05 1.55
N VAL A 97 1.85 7.31 0.78
CA VAL A 97 1.81 5.84 0.87
C VAL A 97 3.18 5.24 0.59
N ASP A 98 3.81 5.67 -0.49
CA ASP A 98 5.14 5.20 -0.88
C ASP A 98 6.19 5.56 0.17
N SER A 99 6.15 6.79 0.65
CA SER A 99 7.07 7.29 1.68
C SER A 99 6.93 6.48 2.98
N LYS A 100 5.68 6.24 3.40
CA LYS A 100 5.42 5.46 4.62
C LYS A 100 5.96 4.05 4.48
N ASN A 101 5.76 3.44 3.31
CA ASN A 101 6.26 2.10 3.07
C ASN A 101 7.79 2.04 3.16
N ASN A 102 8.47 3.04 2.60
CA ASN A 102 9.93 3.13 2.69
C ASN A 102 10.39 3.25 4.14
N ASP A 103 9.62 3.95 4.99
CA ASP A 103 9.98 4.15 6.40
C ASP A 103 9.83 2.88 7.23
N VAL A 104 8.80 2.07 6.97
CA VAL A 104 8.50 0.92 7.83
C VAL A 104 9.09 -0.39 7.31
N ARG A 105 9.34 -0.49 6.02
CA ARG A 105 9.75 -1.74 5.38
C ARG A 105 11.22 -2.06 5.67
N ASN A 106 11.49 -3.27 6.16
CA ASN A 106 12.86 -3.75 6.39
C ASN A 106 13.44 -4.38 5.13
N ASP A 107 12.67 -5.21 4.44
CA ASP A 107 13.11 -5.88 3.22
C ASP A 107 12.46 -5.24 2.00
N ARG A 108 13.26 -4.47 1.26
CA ARG A 108 12.83 -3.84 0.01
C ARG A 108 13.07 -4.79 -1.14
N ASP A 109 12.38 -5.92 -1.10
CA ASP A 109 12.56 -7.00 -2.07
C ASP A 109 12.30 -6.58 -3.51
N TRP A 110 11.45 -5.57 -3.73
CA TRP A 110 11.20 -5.05 -5.07
C TRP A 110 12.46 -4.44 -5.71
N GLU A 111 13.39 -3.96 -4.93
CA GLU A 111 14.66 -3.42 -5.44
C GLU A 111 15.51 -4.52 -6.06
N LYS A 112 15.42 -5.72 -5.51
CA LYS A 112 16.12 -6.89 -6.06
C LYS A 112 15.46 -7.41 -7.31
N MET A 113 14.18 -7.12 -7.49
CA MET A 113 13.39 -7.55 -8.64
C MET A 113 13.46 -6.57 -9.80
N LYS A 114 14.08 -5.42 -9.61
CA LYS A 114 14.01 -4.31 -10.54
C LYS A 114 14.39 -4.70 -11.97
N GLY A 115 15.50 -5.41 -12.15
CA GLY A 115 15.94 -5.82 -13.49
C GLY A 115 15.02 -6.82 -14.15
N ARG A 116 14.26 -7.60 -13.39
CA ARG A 116 13.35 -8.63 -13.91
C ARG A 116 11.93 -8.12 -14.02
N ALA A 117 11.54 -7.25 -13.11
CA ALA A 117 10.17 -6.76 -13.05
C ALA A 117 9.87 -5.70 -14.10
N ILE A 118 10.87 -4.95 -14.50
CA ILE A 118 10.71 -3.82 -15.40
C ILE A 118 10.92 -4.24 -16.86
N THR A 119 11.74 -5.22 -17.07
CA THR A 119 11.94 -5.76 -18.40
C THR A 119 10.78 -6.64 -18.80
#